data_dffe87edfcd98f0a94f3e8caf06a3dc0
#
_entry.id   dffe87edfcd98f0a94f3e8caf06a3dc0
#
_cell.length_a   1.000
_cell.length_b   1.000
_cell.length_c   1.000
_cell.angle_alpha   90.00
_cell.angle_beta   90.00
_cell.angle_gamma   90.00
#
_symmetry.space_group_name_H-M   'P 1'
#
loop_
_entity.id
_entity.type
_entity.pdbx_description
1 polymer ?
#
loop_
_entity_poly.entity_id
_entity_poly.type
_entity_poly.pdbx_seq_one_letter_code
_entity_poly.pdbx_strand_id
1 'polypeptide(L)'
;GKSWEIRRDLWQKLVSKTRQEGRFDYTYSERLHIFHKGPEIHQLDNVIMTLRDDPHSRRAMVMIFEPEDTRATAGALTRVPCSVSYQFLIRNNRLHVIYYIRSNDFFKHFAIDIWLTEAMMDYVFNILAATYPSLKKGSLHYFAGSLHAYNEDLSKWVIY
;
A
#
# COMPACT_ATOMS: atom_id res chain seq x y z
N GLY A 1 11.91 -1.24 15.17
CA GLY A 1 13.26 -1.27 15.63
C GLY A 1 14.26 -1.62 14.54
N LYS A 2 15.48 -1.98 14.93
CA LYS A 2 16.62 -2.26 14.01
C LYS A 2 16.34 -3.25 12.87
N SER A 3 15.45 -4.21 13.06
CA SER A 3 15.12 -5.20 12.01
C SER A 3 14.41 -4.59 10.80
N TRP A 4 13.62 -3.53 11.00
CA TRP A 4 12.95 -2.81 9.91
C TRP A 4 13.94 -1.96 9.11
N GLU A 5 14.83 -1.24 9.78
CA GLU A 5 15.85 -0.42 9.12
C GLU A 5 16.74 -1.27 8.22
N ILE A 6 17.19 -2.45 8.71
CA ILE A 6 17.96 -3.41 7.91
C ILE A 6 17.17 -3.88 6.69
N ARG A 7 15.88 -4.21 6.85
CA ARG A 7 15.03 -4.65 5.73
C ARG A 7 14.78 -3.53 4.72
N ARG A 8 14.55 -2.31 5.20
CA ARG A 8 14.41 -1.12 4.34
C ARG A 8 15.66 -0.91 3.50
N ASP A 9 16.84 -0.96 4.11
CA ASP A 9 18.11 -0.72 3.42
C ASP A 9 18.44 -1.83 2.41
N LEU A 10 18.14 -3.09 2.76
CA LEU A 10 18.25 -4.21 1.82
C LEU A 10 17.28 -4.07 0.65
N TRP A 11 16.05 -3.64 0.92
CA TRP A 11 15.05 -3.39 -0.11
C TRP A 11 15.46 -2.26 -1.05
N GLN A 12 15.95 -1.15 -0.51
CA GLN A 12 16.44 -0.02 -1.31
C GLN A 12 17.61 -0.43 -2.22
N LYS A 13 18.56 -1.22 -1.69
CA LYS A 13 19.67 -1.76 -2.49
C LYS A 13 19.18 -2.69 -3.60
N LEU A 14 18.22 -3.56 -3.30
CA LEU A 14 17.62 -4.48 -4.28
C LEU A 14 16.90 -3.70 -5.39
N VAL A 15 16.08 -2.72 -5.02
CA VAL A 15 15.35 -1.87 -5.99
C VAL A 15 16.32 -1.12 -6.89
N SER A 16 17.35 -0.50 -6.32
CA SER A 16 18.37 0.23 -7.10
C SER A 16 19.08 -0.69 -8.09
N LYS A 17 19.49 -1.89 -7.64
CA LYS A 17 20.14 -2.88 -8.50
C LYS A 17 19.21 -3.34 -9.63
N THR A 18 17.96 -3.69 -9.30
CA THR A 18 17.00 -4.22 -10.28
C THR A 18 16.54 -3.16 -11.28
N ARG A 19 16.53 -1.85 -10.90
CA ARG A 19 16.33 -0.74 -11.85
C ARG A 19 17.45 -0.61 -12.85
N GLN A 20 18.71 -0.68 -12.39
CA GLN A 20 19.88 -0.67 -13.29
C GLN A 20 19.85 -1.83 -14.28
N GLU A 21 19.26 -2.97 -13.88
CA GLU A 21 19.06 -4.13 -14.73
C GLU A 21 17.76 -4.09 -15.58
N GLY A 22 17.01 -2.96 -15.51
CA GLY A 22 15.74 -2.80 -16.23
C GLY A 22 14.58 -3.67 -15.73
N ARG A 23 14.69 -4.22 -14.51
CA ARG A 23 13.70 -5.15 -13.94
C ARG A 23 12.63 -4.50 -13.05
N PHE A 24 12.84 -3.23 -12.66
CA PHE A 24 11.87 -2.43 -11.89
C PHE A 24 11.64 -1.11 -12.58
N ASP A 25 10.41 -0.86 -12.96
CA ASP A 25 9.96 0.38 -13.59
C ASP A 25 9.22 1.32 -12.62
N TYR A 26 8.84 0.82 -11.42
CA TYR A 26 8.17 1.63 -10.39
C TYR A 26 8.43 1.11 -8.97
N THR A 27 8.13 1.95 -7.96
CA THR A 27 7.94 1.56 -6.54
C THR A 27 6.59 2.04 -6.05
N TYR A 28 6.05 1.44 -4.97
CA TYR A 28 4.80 1.91 -4.37
C TYR A 28 4.94 3.34 -3.83
N SER A 29 6.10 3.71 -3.32
CA SER A 29 6.36 5.08 -2.89
C SER A 29 6.21 6.08 -4.04
N GLU A 30 6.72 5.74 -5.21
CA GLU A 30 6.52 6.60 -6.41
C GLU A 30 5.06 6.68 -6.80
N ARG A 31 4.32 5.56 -6.76
CA ARG A 31 2.89 5.55 -7.06
C ARG A 31 2.06 6.39 -6.09
N LEU A 32 2.54 6.61 -4.88
CA LEU A 32 1.88 7.53 -3.92
C LEU A 32 2.04 9.00 -4.32
N HIS A 33 3.07 9.34 -5.11
CA HIS A 33 3.43 10.71 -5.45
C HIS A 33 3.33 11.03 -6.93
N ILE A 34 3.60 10.06 -7.81
CA ILE A 34 3.65 10.28 -9.26
C ILE A 34 2.75 9.24 -9.94
N PHE A 35 1.67 9.70 -10.55
CA PHE A 35 0.82 8.89 -11.40
C PHE A 35 1.33 8.99 -12.84
N HIS A 36 1.84 7.92 -13.37
CA HIS A 36 2.37 7.64 -14.72
C HIS A 36 2.48 8.85 -15.67
N LYS A 37 3.62 9.55 -15.69
CA LYS A 37 3.90 10.69 -16.60
C LYS A 37 2.99 11.93 -16.45
N GLY A 38 2.16 11.96 -15.42
CA GLY A 38 1.35 13.13 -15.08
C GLY A 38 2.07 14.11 -14.15
N PRO A 39 1.39 15.18 -13.73
CA PRO A 39 1.89 16.07 -12.70
C PRO A 39 2.05 15.28 -11.38
N GLU A 40 3.00 15.72 -10.56
CA GLU A 40 3.21 15.16 -9.23
C GLU A 40 1.93 15.33 -8.39
N ILE A 41 1.41 14.23 -7.87
CA ILE A 41 0.19 14.19 -7.06
C ILE A 41 0.52 13.54 -5.73
N HIS A 42 0.49 14.31 -4.64
CA HIS A 42 0.66 13.78 -3.29
C HIS A 42 -0.65 13.17 -2.79
N GLN A 43 -0.88 11.91 -3.09
CA GLN A 43 -2.16 11.24 -2.83
C GLN A 43 -2.53 11.19 -1.34
N LEU A 44 -1.56 10.98 -0.44
CA LEU A 44 -1.83 10.98 1.00
C LEU A 44 -2.19 12.37 1.53
N ASP A 45 -1.58 13.43 1.01
CA ASP A 45 -1.94 14.80 1.36
C ASP A 45 -3.37 15.12 0.89
N ASN A 46 -3.74 14.66 -0.31
CA ASN A 46 -5.10 14.79 -0.82
C ASN A 46 -6.13 14.03 0.04
N VAL A 47 -5.78 12.84 0.54
CA VAL A 47 -6.60 12.10 1.51
C VAL A 47 -6.81 12.91 2.79
N ILE A 48 -5.72 13.48 3.34
CA ILE A 48 -5.76 14.29 4.56
C ILE A 48 -6.62 15.53 4.36
N MET A 49 -6.41 16.27 3.27
CA MET A 49 -7.20 17.45 2.93
C MET A 49 -8.67 17.09 2.77
N THR A 50 -8.99 16.05 2.03
CA THR A 50 -10.36 15.57 1.82
C THR A 50 -11.10 15.27 3.14
N LEU A 51 -10.41 14.55 4.05
CA LEU A 51 -11.01 14.18 5.34
C LEU A 51 -11.02 15.34 6.35
N ARG A 52 -10.13 16.32 6.19
CA ARG A 52 -10.14 17.56 6.99
C ARG A 52 -11.30 18.46 6.59
N ASP A 53 -11.60 18.58 5.29
CA ASP A 53 -12.67 19.40 4.78
C ASP A 53 -14.04 18.75 5.00
N ASP A 54 -14.14 17.43 4.81
CA ASP A 54 -15.34 16.64 5.04
C ASP A 54 -14.98 15.29 5.69
N PRO A 55 -15.15 15.17 7.04
CA PRO A 55 -14.85 13.92 7.75
C PRO A 55 -15.75 12.75 7.35
N HIS A 56 -16.89 13.02 6.71
CA HIS A 56 -17.81 11.99 6.22
C HIS A 56 -17.55 11.60 4.76
N SER A 57 -16.56 12.20 4.11
CA SER A 57 -16.20 11.94 2.73
C SER A 57 -15.97 10.45 2.46
N ARG A 58 -16.33 10.03 1.25
CA ARG A 58 -16.10 8.71 0.70
C ARG A 58 -15.07 8.75 -0.44
N ARG A 59 -14.42 9.92 -0.64
CA ARG A 59 -13.53 10.21 -1.77
C ARG A 59 -12.04 10.14 -1.41
N ALA A 60 -11.73 9.90 -0.13
CA ALA A 60 -10.34 9.84 0.36
C ALA A 60 -9.70 8.51 -0.07
N MET A 61 -9.20 8.49 -1.30
CA MET A 61 -8.66 7.31 -1.97
C MET A 61 -7.19 7.51 -2.33
N VAL A 62 -6.43 6.42 -2.25
CA VAL A 62 -5.08 6.28 -2.83
C VAL A 62 -5.14 5.17 -3.86
N MET A 63 -4.67 5.44 -5.06
CA MET A 63 -4.59 4.47 -6.15
C MET A 63 -3.15 4.08 -6.41
N ILE A 64 -2.88 2.79 -6.45
CA ILE A 64 -1.56 2.26 -6.80
C ILE A 64 -1.57 1.64 -8.20
N PHE A 65 -2.63 0.89 -8.51
CA PHE A 65 -2.82 0.27 -9.82
C PHE A 65 -3.40 1.31 -10.81
N GLU A 66 -2.76 1.46 -11.94
CA GLU A 66 -3.15 2.38 -13.00
C GLU A 66 -3.74 1.64 -14.21
N PRO A 67 -4.55 2.30 -15.05
CA PRO A 67 -5.07 1.68 -16.27
C PRO A 67 -3.97 1.13 -17.21
N GLU A 68 -2.80 1.79 -17.25
CA GLU A 68 -1.65 1.35 -18.03
C GLU A 68 -1.09 -0.01 -17.58
N ASP A 69 -1.21 -0.32 -16.29
CA ASP A 69 -0.76 -1.61 -15.75
C ASP A 69 -1.52 -2.79 -16.37
N THR A 70 -2.74 -2.57 -16.88
CA THR A 70 -3.52 -3.60 -17.57
C THR A 70 -2.87 -4.04 -18.89
N ARG A 71 -2.10 -3.18 -19.54
CA ARG A 71 -1.37 -3.51 -20.79
C ARG A 71 -0.20 -4.45 -20.52
N ALA A 72 0.43 -4.33 -19.35
CA ALA A 72 1.56 -5.15 -18.94
C ALA A 72 1.17 -6.61 -18.68
N THR A 73 -0.12 -6.92 -18.51
CA THR A 73 -0.61 -8.29 -18.28
C THR A 73 -0.67 -9.13 -19.55
N ALA A 74 -0.64 -8.52 -20.74
CA ALA A 74 -0.78 -9.18 -22.03
C ALA A 74 0.57 -9.66 -22.60
N GLY A 75 1.30 -10.49 -21.85
CA GLY A 75 2.51 -11.16 -22.34
C GLY A 75 3.83 -10.41 -22.13
N ALA A 76 3.83 -9.32 -21.40
CA ALA A 76 5.05 -8.59 -21.07
C ALA A 76 5.71 -9.12 -19.81
N LEU A 77 7.05 -9.11 -19.79
CA LEU A 77 7.89 -9.46 -18.63
C LEU A 77 7.90 -8.37 -17.53
N THR A 78 7.05 -7.35 -17.66
CA THR A 78 6.98 -6.21 -16.76
C THR A 78 6.20 -6.56 -15.50
N ARG A 79 6.68 -6.04 -14.36
CA ARG A 79 5.98 -6.21 -13.07
C ARG A 79 4.76 -5.31 -13.03
N VAL A 80 3.67 -5.85 -12.50
CA VAL A 80 2.40 -5.15 -12.29
C VAL A 80 2.15 -5.03 -10.78
N PRO A 81 1.74 -3.88 -10.25
CA PRO A 81 1.46 -3.72 -8.82
C PRO A 81 0.48 -4.77 -8.31
N CYS A 82 0.78 -5.34 -7.15
CA CYS A 82 -0.15 -6.22 -6.44
C CYS A 82 -1.21 -5.40 -5.69
N SER A 83 -0.80 -4.32 -5.03
CA SER A 83 -1.70 -3.35 -4.40
C SER A 83 -2.53 -2.63 -5.46
N VAL A 84 -3.82 -2.46 -5.20
CA VAL A 84 -4.74 -1.75 -6.10
C VAL A 84 -5.10 -0.39 -5.54
N SER A 85 -5.66 -0.35 -4.34
CA SER A 85 -6.11 0.92 -3.76
C SER A 85 -6.22 0.83 -2.23
N TYR A 86 -6.19 2.03 -1.63
CA TYR A 86 -6.54 2.25 -0.24
C TYR A 86 -7.64 3.30 -0.16
N GLN A 87 -8.64 3.08 0.70
CA GLN A 87 -9.66 4.06 1.01
C GLN A 87 -9.65 4.36 2.50
N PHE A 88 -9.62 5.64 2.83
CA PHE A 88 -9.67 6.12 4.22
C PHE A 88 -11.05 6.67 4.53
N LEU A 89 -11.61 6.27 5.67
CA LEU A 89 -12.95 6.66 6.09
C LEU A 89 -12.95 7.02 7.57
N ILE A 90 -13.61 8.13 7.93
CA ILE A 90 -13.93 8.42 9.32
C ILE A 90 -15.39 8.04 9.55
N ARG A 91 -15.63 7.11 10.48
CA ARG A 91 -16.96 6.69 10.91
C ARG A 91 -16.97 6.52 12.42
N ASN A 92 -17.97 7.07 13.09
CA ASN A 92 -18.10 7.01 14.54
C ASN A 92 -16.82 7.50 15.28
N ASN A 93 -16.27 8.62 14.82
CA ASN A 93 -14.99 9.19 15.32
C ASN A 93 -13.80 8.21 15.25
N ARG A 94 -13.79 7.29 14.29
CA ARG A 94 -12.70 6.37 14.07
C ARG A 94 -12.23 6.45 12.62
N LEU A 95 -10.91 6.55 12.42
CA LEU A 95 -10.30 6.44 11.12
C LEU A 95 -10.15 4.97 10.77
N HIS A 96 -10.76 4.55 9.68
CA HIS A 96 -10.65 3.21 9.10
C HIS A 96 -9.90 3.29 7.79
N VAL A 97 -9.18 2.21 7.45
CA VAL A 97 -8.59 2.03 6.13
C VAL A 97 -9.11 0.73 5.51
N ILE A 98 -9.48 0.79 4.24
CA ILE A 98 -9.83 -0.37 3.42
C ILE A 98 -8.72 -0.53 2.40
N TYR A 99 -8.06 -1.68 2.42
CA TYR A 99 -6.97 -2.02 1.50
C TYR A 99 -7.41 -3.14 0.57
N TYR A 100 -7.36 -2.89 -0.72
CA TYR A 100 -7.57 -3.90 -1.74
C TYR A 100 -6.26 -4.23 -2.47
N ILE A 101 -5.92 -5.52 -2.46
CA ILE A 101 -4.78 -6.09 -3.18
C ILE A 101 -5.28 -7.20 -4.11
N ARG A 102 -4.85 -7.19 -5.39
CA ARG A 102 -5.28 -8.20 -6.35
C ARG A 102 -4.65 -9.57 -6.11
N SER A 103 -3.42 -9.59 -5.54
CA SER A 103 -2.65 -10.82 -5.36
C SER A 103 -1.64 -10.65 -4.23
N ASN A 104 -1.58 -11.57 -3.27
CA ASN A 104 -0.65 -11.53 -2.15
C ASN A 104 -0.09 -12.90 -1.81
N ASP A 105 1.24 -12.98 -1.67
CA ASP A 105 1.94 -14.13 -1.11
C ASP A 105 1.87 -14.05 0.42
N PHE A 106 1.12 -14.99 1.01
CA PHE A 106 0.85 -15.02 2.44
C PHE A 106 2.13 -15.09 3.29
N PHE A 107 3.10 -15.90 2.90
CA PHE A 107 4.32 -16.08 3.70
C PHE A 107 5.32 -14.94 3.52
N LYS A 108 5.44 -14.38 2.32
CA LYS A 108 6.50 -13.43 2.01
C LYS A 108 6.07 -11.98 2.19
N HIS A 109 4.81 -11.63 1.88
CA HIS A 109 4.40 -10.24 1.73
C HIS A 109 3.24 -9.83 2.64
N PHE A 110 2.32 -10.72 3.00
CA PHE A 110 1.11 -10.37 3.74
C PHE A 110 1.38 -9.53 4.99
N ALA A 111 2.26 -9.99 5.87
CA ALA A 111 2.56 -9.28 7.12
C ALA A 111 3.21 -7.90 6.87
N ILE A 112 4.01 -7.78 5.80
CA ILE A 112 4.66 -6.51 5.42
C ILE A 112 3.62 -5.53 4.88
N ASP A 113 2.70 -6.00 4.04
CA ASP A 113 1.65 -5.17 3.46
C ASP A 113 0.67 -4.64 4.51
N ILE A 114 0.30 -5.49 5.48
CA ILE A 114 -0.51 -5.06 6.64
C ILE A 114 0.24 -4.00 7.46
N TRP A 115 1.52 -4.22 7.75
CA TRP A 115 2.32 -3.27 8.52
C TRP A 115 2.50 -1.93 7.80
N LEU A 116 2.73 -1.94 6.49
CA LEU A 116 2.83 -0.71 5.69
C LEU A 116 1.50 0.04 5.63
N THR A 117 0.38 -0.69 5.55
CA THR A 117 -0.96 -0.09 5.57
C THR A 117 -1.25 0.55 6.94
N GLU A 118 -0.87 -0.11 8.03
CA GLU A 118 -0.93 0.46 9.39
C GLU A 118 -0.09 1.73 9.52
N ALA A 119 1.13 1.74 8.97
CA ALA A 119 2.01 2.91 9.00
C ALA A 119 1.41 4.09 8.22
N MET A 120 0.78 3.85 7.08
CA MET A 120 0.04 4.89 6.34
C MET A 120 -1.18 5.39 7.14
N MET A 121 -1.91 4.48 7.78
CA MET A 121 -3.04 4.84 8.64
C MET A 121 -2.57 5.71 9.81
N ASP A 122 -1.43 5.39 10.44
CA ASP A 122 -0.85 6.16 11.52
C ASP A 122 -0.43 7.56 11.06
N TYR A 123 0.16 7.66 9.89
CA TYR A 123 0.52 8.96 9.30
C TYR A 123 -0.71 9.85 9.12
N VAL A 124 -1.74 9.35 8.46
CA VAL A 124 -3.01 10.09 8.23
C VAL A 124 -3.69 10.43 9.56
N PHE A 125 -3.75 9.46 10.49
CA PHE A 125 -4.35 9.64 11.81
C PHE A 125 -3.68 10.75 12.60
N ASN A 126 -2.35 10.74 12.70
CA ASN A 126 -1.61 11.71 13.50
C ASN A 126 -1.83 13.15 13.03
N ILE A 127 -1.97 13.36 11.73
CA ILE A 127 -2.24 14.69 11.18
C ILE A 127 -3.71 15.08 11.43
N LEU A 128 -4.66 14.19 11.21
CA LEU A 128 -6.09 14.47 11.41
C LEU A 128 -6.46 14.62 12.88
N ALA A 129 -5.76 13.95 13.81
CA ALA A 129 -6.01 14.09 15.24
C ALA A 129 -5.78 15.53 15.77
N ALA A 130 -4.93 16.32 15.10
CA ALA A 130 -4.78 17.74 15.40
C ALA A 130 -6.04 18.55 15.07
N THR A 131 -6.81 18.15 14.07
CA THR A 131 -8.06 18.80 13.66
C THR A 131 -9.26 18.20 14.42
N TYR A 132 -9.21 16.91 14.71
CA TYR A 132 -10.28 16.15 15.35
C TYR A 132 -9.78 15.48 16.64
N PRO A 133 -9.72 16.19 17.79
CA PRO A 133 -9.15 15.66 19.04
C PRO A 133 -9.84 14.40 19.59
N SER A 134 -11.11 14.16 19.23
CA SER A 134 -11.84 12.95 19.60
C SER A 134 -11.64 11.77 18.66
N LEU A 135 -10.91 11.96 17.56
CA LEU A 135 -10.63 10.91 16.58
C LEU A 135 -9.84 9.78 17.24
N LYS A 136 -10.19 8.55 16.91
CA LYS A 136 -9.48 7.34 17.33
C LYS A 136 -9.10 6.51 16.11
N LYS A 137 -8.11 5.64 16.27
CA LYS A 137 -7.84 4.61 15.26
C LYS A 137 -9.01 3.63 15.21
N GLY A 138 -9.42 3.28 14.01
CA GLY A 138 -10.44 2.29 13.71
C GLY A 138 -9.83 0.97 13.28
N SER A 139 -10.42 0.35 12.25
CA SER A 139 -10.02 -0.95 11.72
C SER A 139 -9.29 -0.81 10.39
N LEU A 140 -8.35 -1.71 10.16
CA LEU A 140 -7.84 -2.02 8.84
C LEU A 140 -8.68 -3.18 8.28
N HIS A 141 -9.27 -2.97 7.11
CA HIS A 141 -10.01 -3.97 6.35
C HIS A 141 -9.17 -4.37 5.14
N TYR A 142 -8.83 -5.64 5.05
CA TYR A 142 -7.99 -6.18 3.99
C TYR A 142 -8.78 -7.10 3.07
N PHE A 143 -8.71 -6.84 1.77
CA PHE A 143 -9.34 -7.63 0.74
C PHE A 143 -8.29 -8.09 -0.27
N ALA A 144 -8.09 -9.39 -0.38
CA ALA A 144 -7.21 -9.99 -1.36
C ALA A 144 -8.03 -10.70 -2.45
N GLY A 145 -7.82 -10.32 -3.71
CA GLY A 145 -8.39 -11.04 -4.84
C GLY A 145 -7.84 -12.47 -4.94
N SER A 146 -6.54 -12.63 -4.67
CA SER A 146 -5.88 -13.92 -4.53
C SER A 146 -4.91 -13.87 -3.35
N LEU A 147 -5.21 -14.61 -2.29
CA LEU A 147 -4.26 -14.88 -1.21
C LEU A 147 -3.71 -16.30 -1.44
N HIS A 148 -2.42 -16.41 -1.68
CA HIS A 148 -1.78 -17.68 -2.06
C HIS A 148 -0.49 -17.93 -1.29
N ALA A 149 -0.03 -19.17 -1.36
CA ALA A 149 1.28 -19.59 -0.87
C ALA A 149 1.93 -20.49 -1.91
N TYR A 150 3.24 -20.39 -2.06
CA TYR A 150 3.99 -21.27 -2.94
C TYR A 150 4.32 -22.61 -2.26
N ASN A 151 4.30 -23.70 -3.02
CA ASN A 151 4.55 -25.05 -2.48
C ASN A 151 5.91 -25.16 -1.78
N GLU A 152 6.94 -24.48 -2.28
CA GLU A 152 8.26 -24.42 -1.65
C GLU A 152 8.28 -23.76 -0.27
N ASP A 153 7.34 -22.86 0.00
CA ASP A 153 7.18 -22.23 1.31
C ASP A 153 6.31 -23.09 2.23
N LEU A 154 5.24 -23.69 1.71
CA LEU A 154 4.39 -24.63 2.46
C LEU A 154 5.20 -25.80 3.03
N SER A 155 6.12 -26.36 2.25
CA SER A 155 6.95 -27.50 2.68
C SER A 155 7.84 -27.20 3.90
N LYS A 156 8.17 -25.92 4.15
CA LYS A 156 8.96 -25.49 5.31
C LYS A 156 8.13 -25.34 6.59
N TRP A 157 6.80 -25.27 6.46
CA TRP A 157 5.88 -25.00 7.58
C TRP A 157 4.99 -26.21 7.94
N VAL A 158 4.94 -27.25 7.11
CA VAL A 158 4.26 -28.50 7.46
C VAL A 158 5.16 -29.26 8.44
N ILE A 159 4.98 -29.01 9.72
CA ILE A 159 5.52 -29.85 10.80
C ILE A 159 4.55 -31.02 10.92
N TYR A 160 5.01 -32.21 10.55
CA TYR A 160 4.31 -33.47 10.80
C TYR A 160 4.30 -33.78 12.28
#